data_0b300e0178f6ff68c816cad7f1a50822
#
_entry.id   0b300e0178f6ff68c816cad7f1a50822
#
_cell.length_a   1.000
_cell.length_b   1.000
_cell.length_c   1.000
_cell.angle_alpha   90.00
_cell.angle_beta   90.00
_cell.angle_gamma   90.00
#
_symmetry.space_group_name_H-M   'P 1'
#
loop_
_entity.id
_entity.type
_entity.pdbx_description
1 polymer ?
#
loop_
_entity_poly.entity_id
_entity_poly.type
_entity_poly.pdbx_seq_one_letter_code
_entity_poly.pdbx_strand_id
1 'polypeptide(L)'
;MTASLQDTYAPSSVCFGCGPANPQGLHIQSRVEGDEVVADFTPSPHHHAAPGMLNGGIIGALLDCHSNWAAAFHLMQRAGADKPPCTVTADFHVKLRRPTPMGPVRLVARVAEIKDDRAVVDAELIGKTSPSPVLT
;
A
#
# COMPACT_ATOMS: atom_id res chain seq x y z
N MET A 1 -12.74 13.81 8.34
CA MET A 1 -11.80 12.81 7.83
C MET A 1 -11.85 12.75 6.32
N THR A 2 -10.69 12.74 5.71
CA THR A 2 -10.61 12.64 4.26
C THR A 2 -10.90 11.21 3.82
N ALA A 3 -11.73 11.06 2.80
CA ALA A 3 -12.00 9.75 2.23
C ALA A 3 -10.72 9.18 1.59
N SER A 4 -10.60 7.86 1.59
CA SER A 4 -9.47 7.20 0.94
C SER A 4 -9.55 7.33 -0.58
N LEU A 5 -8.41 7.14 -1.25
CA LEU A 5 -8.38 7.10 -2.70
C LEU A 5 -9.25 5.97 -3.24
N GLN A 6 -9.23 4.82 -2.59
CA GLN A 6 -10.02 3.68 -2.99
C GLN A 6 -11.52 3.96 -2.91
N ASP A 7 -11.98 4.53 -1.80
CA ASP A 7 -13.39 4.87 -1.63
C ASP A 7 -13.84 5.96 -2.59
N THR A 8 -12.95 6.90 -2.90
CA THR A 8 -13.27 8.02 -3.78
C THR A 8 -13.35 7.58 -5.23
N TYR A 9 -12.39 6.79 -5.71
CA TYR A 9 -12.23 6.51 -7.13
C TYR A 9 -12.61 5.10 -7.56
N ALA A 10 -12.66 4.15 -6.63
CA ALA A 10 -12.91 2.75 -6.97
C ALA A 10 -13.75 2.03 -5.91
N PRO A 11 -14.93 2.58 -5.54
CA PRO A 11 -15.74 1.98 -4.48
C PRO A 11 -16.27 0.59 -4.80
N SER A 12 -16.35 0.25 -6.09
CA SER A 12 -16.85 -1.06 -6.52
C SER A 12 -15.75 -2.07 -6.78
N SER A 13 -14.49 -1.70 -6.54
CA SER A 13 -13.36 -2.61 -6.79
C SER A 13 -13.39 -3.81 -5.84
N VAL A 14 -13.10 -4.97 -6.41
CA VAL A 14 -13.00 -6.23 -5.65
C VAL A 14 -11.55 -6.69 -5.49
N CYS A 15 -10.59 -5.80 -5.69
CA CYS A 15 -9.18 -6.13 -5.51
C CYS A 15 -8.95 -6.66 -4.09
N PHE A 16 -8.21 -7.75 -3.97
CA PHE A 16 -7.93 -8.34 -2.66
C PHE A 16 -7.22 -7.36 -1.73
N GLY A 17 -6.24 -6.61 -2.22
CA GLY A 17 -5.48 -5.68 -1.37
C GLY A 17 -6.23 -4.41 -1.04
N CYS A 18 -6.88 -3.80 -2.02
CA CYS A 18 -7.37 -2.44 -1.86
C CYS A 18 -8.84 -2.23 -2.27
N GLY A 19 -9.54 -3.26 -2.69
CA GLY A 19 -10.91 -3.11 -3.15
C GLY A 19 -11.91 -2.96 -2.01
N PRO A 20 -12.63 -1.83 -1.92
CA PRO A 20 -13.62 -1.65 -0.87
C PRO A 20 -14.77 -2.66 -0.94
N ALA A 21 -15.08 -3.18 -2.11
CA ALA A 21 -16.20 -4.10 -2.32
C ALA A 21 -15.86 -5.56 -2.10
N ASN A 22 -14.60 -5.91 -1.81
CA ASN A 22 -14.22 -7.29 -1.52
C ASN A 22 -14.35 -7.54 0.00
N PRO A 23 -15.35 -8.33 0.45
CA PRO A 23 -15.55 -8.54 1.88
C PRO A 23 -14.42 -9.31 2.56
N GLN A 24 -13.60 -10.01 1.79
CA GLN A 24 -12.46 -10.78 2.30
C GLN A 24 -11.12 -10.12 2.00
N GLY A 25 -11.13 -8.88 1.54
CA GLY A 25 -9.93 -8.17 1.18
C GLY A 25 -9.25 -7.49 2.36
N LEU A 26 -8.09 -6.93 2.10
CA LEU A 26 -7.31 -6.22 3.12
C LEU A 26 -7.86 -4.81 3.38
N HIS A 27 -8.60 -4.26 2.43
CA HIS A 27 -9.24 -2.94 2.53
C HIS A 27 -8.25 -1.82 2.86
N ILE A 28 -7.15 -1.77 2.13
CA ILE A 28 -6.18 -0.70 2.27
C ILE A 28 -6.87 0.62 1.94
N GLN A 29 -6.66 1.62 2.79
CA GLN A 29 -7.21 2.96 2.60
C GLN A 29 -6.06 3.95 2.47
N SER A 30 -5.74 4.30 1.24
CA SER A 30 -4.65 5.21 0.92
C SER A 30 -5.12 6.66 0.93
N ARG A 31 -4.32 7.53 1.52
CA ARG A 31 -4.62 8.97 1.60
C ARG A 31 -3.40 9.77 1.21
N VAL A 32 -3.64 10.93 0.62
CA VAL A 32 -2.56 11.84 0.22
C VAL A 32 -2.19 12.73 1.39
N GLU A 33 -0.90 12.78 1.71
CA GLU A 33 -0.33 13.70 2.70
C GLU A 33 0.87 14.40 2.08
N GLY A 34 0.68 15.63 1.60
CA GLY A 34 1.74 16.36 0.92
C GLY A 34 2.16 15.66 -0.37
N ASP A 35 3.43 15.31 -0.46
CA ASP A 35 3.97 14.58 -1.61
C ASP A 35 4.00 13.06 -1.40
N GLU A 36 3.43 12.60 -0.29
CA GLU A 36 3.37 11.18 0.04
C GLU A 36 1.95 10.66 0.00
N VAL A 37 1.82 9.35 -0.17
CA VAL A 37 0.56 8.64 0.01
C VAL A 37 0.74 7.69 1.17
N VAL A 38 -0.14 7.77 2.15
CA VAL A 38 -0.01 7.03 3.40
C VAL A 38 -1.24 6.17 3.65
N ALA A 39 -1.05 5.09 4.39
CA ALA A 39 -2.15 4.25 4.85
C ALA A 39 -1.78 3.63 6.18
N ASP A 40 -2.76 3.50 7.06
CA ASP A 40 -2.61 2.77 8.31
C ASP A 40 -3.40 1.46 8.18
N PHE A 41 -2.78 0.36 8.60
CA PHE A 41 -3.38 -0.97 8.48
C PHE A 41 -3.15 -1.76 9.75
N THR A 42 -4.20 -2.43 10.22
CA THR A 42 -4.10 -3.33 11.37
C THR A 42 -4.36 -4.74 10.89
N PRO A 43 -3.37 -5.65 10.96
CA PRO A 43 -3.54 -7.03 10.52
C PRO A 43 -4.58 -7.78 11.33
N SER A 44 -5.31 -8.67 10.67
CA SER A 44 -6.19 -9.63 11.32
C SER A 44 -5.39 -10.86 11.73
N PRO A 45 -5.90 -11.67 12.70
CA PRO A 45 -5.15 -12.83 13.18
C PRO A 45 -4.70 -13.82 12.11
N HIS A 46 -5.45 -13.96 11.04
CA HIS A 46 -5.08 -14.90 9.96
C HIS A 46 -3.99 -14.37 9.03
N HIS A 47 -3.48 -13.17 9.28
CA HIS A 47 -2.36 -12.61 8.52
C HIS A 47 -1.00 -13.00 9.10
N HIS A 48 -0.95 -13.97 9.97
CA HIS A 48 0.29 -14.42 10.62
C HIS A 48 1.23 -15.16 9.68
N ALA A 49 2.52 -14.99 9.94
CA ALA A 49 3.57 -15.92 9.52
C ALA A 49 3.90 -16.80 10.74
N ALA A 50 5.11 -16.71 11.30
CA ALA A 50 5.41 -17.30 12.58
C ALA A 50 4.64 -16.58 13.70
N PRO A 51 4.43 -17.22 14.87
CA PRO A 51 3.62 -16.59 15.91
C PRO A 51 4.11 -15.17 16.26
N GLY A 52 3.18 -14.24 16.24
CA GLY A 52 3.46 -12.84 16.54
C GLY A 52 4.02 -12.03 15.39
N MET A 53 4.22 -12.63 14.22
CA MET A 53 4.83 -11.95 13.07
C MET A 53 3.87 -11.85 11.90
N LEU A 54 3.90 -10.71 11.23
CA LEU A 54 3.08 -10.47 10.04
C LEU A 54 3.65 -11.24 8.85
N ASN A 55 2.77 -11.88 8.10
CA ASN A 55 3.14 -12.66 6.92
C ASN A 55 3.79 -11.79 5.84
N GLY A 56 4.92 -12.23 5.29
CA GLY A 56 5.65 -11.49 4.26
C GLY A 56 4.86 -11.31 2.98
N GLY A 57 4.02 -12.26 2.61
CA GLY A 57 3.13 -12.11 1.45
C GLY A 57 2.08 -11.03 1.65
N ILE A 58 1.58 -10.89 2.87
CA ILE A 58 0.65 -9.82 3.21
C ILE A 58 1.37 -8.46 3.11
N ILE A 59 2.60 -8.38 3.63
CA ILE A 59 3.41 -7.16 3.49
C ILE A 59 3.57 -6.80 2.01
N GLY A 60 3.86 -7.79 1.18
CA GLY A 60 3.98 -7.57 -0.26
C GLY A 60 2.69 -7.06 -0.89
N ALA A 61 1.55 -7.66 -0.54
CA ALA A 61 0.25 -7.21 -1.05
C ALA A 61 -0.06 -5.77 -0.62
N LEU A 62 0.24 -5.43 0.63
CA LEU A 62 0.04 -4.07 1.13
C LEU A 62 0.88 -3.06 0.36
N LEU A 63 2.16 -3.34 0.20
CA LEU A 63 3.07 -2.44 -0.50
C LEU A 63 2.71 -2.31 -1.98
N ASP A 64 2.34 -3.41 -2.62
CA ASP A 64 1.99 -3.40 -4.04
C ASP A 64 0.75 -2.55 -4.30
N CYS A 65 -0.34 -2.83 -3.63
CA CYS A 65 -1.58 -2.08 -3.85
C CYS A 65 -1.46 -0.62 -3.46
N HIS A 66 -0.78 -0.33 -2.35
CA HIS A 66 -0.60 1.05 -1.91
C HIS A 66 0.26 1.84 -2.89
N SER A 67 1.36 1.26 -3.36
CA SER A 67 2.23 1.90 -4.36
C SER A 67 1.52 2.13 -5.68
N ASN A 68 0.67 1.18 -6.07
CA ASN A 68 -0.12 1.31 -7.28
C ASN A 68 -1.06 2.52 -7.20
N TRP A 69 -1.70 2.74 -6.05
CA TRP A 69 -2.55 3.91 -5.85
C TRP A 69 -1.77 5.22 -5.83
N ALA A 70 -0.55 5.21 -5.28
CA ALA A 70 0.32 6.39 -5.35
C ALA A 70 0.64 6.73 -6.81
N ALA A 71 0.97 5.73 -7.61
CA ALA A 71 1.24 5.92 -9.03
C ALA A 71 0.00 6.44 -9.76
N ALA A 72 -1.14 5.80 -9.56
CA ALA A 72 -2.39 6.17 -10.23
C ALA A 72 -2.80 7.61 -9.91
N PHE A 73 -2.69 8.00 -8.65
CA PHE A 73 -3.04 9.35 -8.23
C PHE A 73 -2.14 10.41 -8.88
N HIS A 74 -0.84 10.16 -8.89
CA HIS A 74 0.11 11.12 -9.46
C HIS A 74 -0.03 11.22 -10.97
N LEU A 75 -0.27 10.10 -11.66
CA LEU A 75 -0.51 10.12 -13.11
C LEU A 75 -1.81 10.86 -13.44
N MET A 76 -2.84 10.69 -12.61
CA MET A 76 -4.09 11.42 -12.77
C MET A 76 -3.85 12.94 -12.64
N GLN A 77 -3.12 13.36 -11.62
CA GLN A 77 -2.83 14.77 -11.39
C GLN A 77 -2.00 15.36 -12.51
N ARG A 78 -0.99 14.64 -12.96
CA ARG A 78 -0.13 15.09 -14.05
C ARG A 78 -0.91 15.29 -15.34
N ALA A 79 -1.88 14.45 -15.62
CA ALA A 79 -2.73 14.54 -16.80
C ALA A 79 -3.85 15.57 -16.66
N GLY A 80 -4.07 16.13 -15.46
CA GLY A 80 -5.20 17.00 -15.20
C GLY A 80 -6.54 16.31 -15.32
N ALA A 81 -6.56 14.98 -15.11
CA ALA A 81 -7.76 14.18 -15.23
C ALA A 81 -8.54 14.12 -13.91
N ASP A 82 -9.83 13.83 -13.99
CA ASP A 82 -10.69 13.70 -12.82
C ASP A 82 -10.83 12.24 -12.36
N LYS A 83 -10.23 11.31 -13.09
CA LYS A 83 -10.21 9.88 -12.74
C LYS A 83 -8.79 9.34 -12.92
N PRO A 84 -8.37 8.40 -12.05
CA PRO A 84 -7.07 7.79 -12.22
C PRO A 84 -7.07 6.83 -13.42
N PRO A 85 -5.91 6.69 -14.07
CA PRO A 85 -5.78 5.63 -15.08
C PRO A 85 -5.78 4.27 -14.41
N CYS A 86 -6.11 3.24 -15.16
CA CYS A 86 -5.95 1.87 -14.69
C CYS A 86 -4.47 1.51 -14.75
N THR A 87 -3.84 1.39 -13.59
CA THR A 87 -2.42 1.04 -13.49
C THR A 87 -2.26 -0.41 -13.05
N VAL A 88 -1.23 -1.03 -13.57
CA VAL A 88 -0.85 -2.40 -13.18
C VAL A 88 0.63 -2.41 -12.83
N THR A 89 0.99 -3.28 -11.90
CA THR A 89 2.38 -3.42 -11.47
C THR A 89 3.15 -4.23 -12.50
N ALA A 90 4.19 -3.64 -13.06
CA ALA A 90 5.02 -4.31 -14.04
C ALA A 90 6.27 -4.95 -13.41
N ASP A 91 6.77 -4.36 -12.33
CA ASP A 91 7.97 -4.82 -11.65
C ASP A 91 7.87 -4.47 -10.18
N PHE A 92 8.31 -5.37 -9.31
CA PHE A 92 8.08 -5.22 -7.88
C PHE A 92 9.20 -5.89 -7.09
N HIS A 93 9.87 -5.10 -6.25
CA HIS A 93 10.95 -5.58 -5.38
C HIS A 93 10.64 -5.25 -3.94
N VAL A 94 10.73 -6.24 -3.06
CA VAL A 94 10.51 -6.04 -1.62
C VAL A 94 11.70 -6.58 -0.86
N LYS A 95 12.22 -5.78 0.06
CA LYS A 95 13.21 -6.23 1.03
C LYS A 95 12.56 -6.31 2.39
N LEU A 96 12.52 -7.50 2.95
CA LEU A 96 12.02 -7.74 4.29
C LEU A 96 13.21 -7.70 5.24
N ARG A 97 13.52 -6.51 5.74
CA ARG A 97 14.77 -6.26 6.47
C ARG A 97 14.78 -6.84 7.87
N ARG A 98 13.61 -6.96 8.47
CA ARG A 98 13.43 -7.56 9.78
C ARG A 98 11.99 -8.06 9.92
N PRO A 99 11.72 -9.01 10.82
CA PRO A 99 10.35 -9.43 11.07
C PRO A 99 9.48 -8.26 11.52
N THR A 100 8.27 -8.19 11.03
CA THR A 100 7.30 -7.17 11.43
C THR A 100 6.35 -7.79 12.44
N PRO A 101 6.28 -7.29 13.68
CA PRO A 101 5.33 -7.81 14.65
C PRO A 101 3.88 -7.58 14.20
N MET A 102 2.98 -8.47 14.63
CA MET A 102 1.55 -8.22 14.46
C MET A 102 1.20 -6.96 15.23
N GLY A 103 0.35 -6.16 14.64
CA GLY A 103 -0.06 -4.88 15.20
C GLY A 103 -0.15 -3.83 14.11
N PRO A 104 -0.55 -2.62 14.45
CA PRO A 104 -0.72 -1.57 13.45
C PRO A 104 0.58 -1.29 12.70
N VAL A 105 0.47 -1.12 11.38
CA VAL A 105 1.57 -0.74 10.52
C VAL A 105 1.17 0.48 9.71
N ARG A 106 2.16 1.22 9.25
CA ARG A 106 1.95 2.36 8.38
C ARG A 106 2.65 2.13 7.06
N LEU A 107 1.94 2.42 5.97
CA LEU A 107 2.50 2.39 4.62
C LEU A 107 2.75 3.82 4.18
N VAL A 108 3.94 4.07 3.66
CA VAL A 108 4.31 5.37 3.12
C VAL A 108 4.86 5.15 1.72
N ALA A 109 4.25 5.80 0.73
CA ALA A 109 4.69 5.70 -0.65
C ALA A 109 4.96 7.07 -1.23
N ARG A 110 5.97 7.15 -2.07
CA ARG A 110 6.35 8.37 -2.77
C ARG A 110 6.71 8.03 -4.20
N VAL A 111 6.17 8.79 -5.15
CA VAL A 111 6.53 8.62 -6.55
C VAL A 111 7.94 9.21 -6.75
N ALA A 112 8.87 8.35 -7.17
CA ALA A 112 10.26 8.75 -7.38
C ALA A 112 10.49 9.27 -8.78
N GLU A 113 9.77 8.74 -9.77
CA GLU A 113 9.98 9.09 -11.16
C GLU A 113 8.71 8.82 -11.96
N ILE A 114 8.40 9.71 -12.90
CA ILE A 114 7.33 9.51 -13.86
C ILE A 114 7.91 9.73 -15.25
N LYS A 115 7.66 8.77 -16.15
CA LYS A 115 8.05 8.88 -17.55
C LYS A 115 6.92 8.33 -18.41
N ASP A 116 6.34 9.18 -19.26
CA ASP A 116 5.20 8.85 -20.09
C ASP A 116 4.03 8.35 -19.23
N ASP A 117 3.62 7.10 -19.39
CA ASP A 117 2.54 6.47 -18.64
C ASP A 117 3.06 5.54 -17.52
N ARG A 118 4.33 5.68 -17.15
CA ARG A 118 4.97 4.84 -16.14
C ARG A 118 5.35 5.66 -14.91
N ALA A 119 5.26 5.03 -13.76
CA ALA A 119 5.72 5.63 -12.52
C ALA A 119 6.56 4.63 -11.74
N VAL A 120 7.62 5.13 -11.12
CA VAL A 120 8.42 4.38 -10.17
C VAL A 120 8.08 4.90 -8.80
N VAL A 121 7.72 4.00 -7.90
CA VAL A 121 7.28 4.36 -6.55
C VAL A 121 8.20 3.70 -5.54
N ASP A 122 8.69 4.49 -4.59
CA ASP A 122 9.40 3.99 -3.42
C ASP A 122 8.40 3.94 -2.27
N ALA A 123 8.35 2.82 -1.57
CA ALA A 123 7.41 2.65 -0.48
C ALA A 123 8.06 1.91 0.69
N GLU A 124 7.53 2.18 1.88
CA GLU A 124 7.96 1.53 3.11
C GLU A 124 6.76 1.08 3.90
N LEU A 125 6.91 -0.05 4.57
CA LEU A 125 5.99 -0.48 5.62
C LEU A 125 6.71 -0.31 6.94
N ILE A 126 6.12 0.49 7.82
CA ILE A 126 6.70 0.83 9.11
C ILE A 126 5.86 0.18 10.19
N GLY A 127 6.45 -0.79 10.89
CA GLY A 127 5.82 -1.43 12.02
C GLY A 127 6.28 -0.83 13.34
N LYS A 128 5.78 -1.39 14.44
CA LYS A 128 6.31 -1.02 15.75
C LYS A 128 7.75 -1.46 15.85
N THR A 129 8.57 -0.60 16.44
CA THR A 129 9.97 -0.91 16.64
C THR A 129 10.10 -2.07 17.60
N SER A 130 10.80 -3.12 17.17
CA SER A 130 11.18 -4.20 18.06
C SER A 130 12.41 -3.77 18.85
N PRO A 131 12.45 -4.02 20.18
CA PRO A 131 13.63 -3.69 20.97
C PRO A 131 14.85 -4.53 20.58
N SER A 132 14.64 -5.67 19.92
CA SER A 132 15.74 -6.54 19.49
C SER A 132 15.56 -6.84 18.01
N PRO A 133 16.07 -5.96 17.13
CA PRO A 133 15.92 -6.20 15.69
C PRO A 133 16.66 -7.46 15.27
N VAL A 134 15.95 -8.31 14.54
CA VAL A 134 16.51 -9.54 14.00
C VAL A 134 16.48 -9.40 12.49
N LEU A 135 17.64 -9.52 11.87
CA LEU A 135 17.73 -9.47 10.42
C LEU A 135 17.24 -10.78 9.82
N THR A 136 16.40 -10.67 8.82
CA THR A 136 15.91 -11.82 8.08
C THR A 136 16.67 -12.01 6.79
#